data_af895c451902057286a305af22f66ed7
#
_entry.id   af895c451902057286a305af22f66ed7
#
_cell.length_a   1.000
_cell.length_b   1.000
_cell.length_c   1.000
_cell.angle_alpha   90.00
_cell.angle_beta   90.00
_cell.angle_gamma   90.00
#
_symmetry.space_group_name_H-M   'P 1'
#
loop_
_entity.id
_entity.type
_entity.pdbx_description
1 polymer ?
#
loop_
_entity_poly.entity_id
_entity_poly.type
_entity_poly.pdbx_seq_one_letter_code
_entity_poly.pdbx_strand_id
1 'polypeptide(L)'
;IWKGLVGSEMCIRDSLNTGNQILRSQNKLLTTIGYKIDQEVVYALEGSIFIAGALIQWLRDKMNFFTSAPESEALAKTANENSELIIVPSFTGLGAPFWNPDIKGSIHGISLDTTQQDIILASLEAIAFQSKDLIEAIKQDGAEINSIKIDGGMANNDFFVQILSDVLDVSVQRPKNIESTALGAAFFAGIGSGHVKFDELPDIWKRDKIFNSEKSYDAKYSSYLEALNASINK
;
A
#
# COMPACT_ATOMS: atom_id res chain seq x y z
N ILE A 1 -0.60 7.48 -17.85
CA ILE A 1 -0.94 8.01 -16.51
C ILE A 1 -0.31 7.07 -15.50
N TRP A 2 0.66 7.58 -14.75
CA TRP A 2 1.34 6.82 -13.70
C TRP A 2 0.52 6.89 -12.43
N LYS A 3 -0.04 5.76 -12.03
CA LYS A 3 -0.62 5.54 -10.70
C LYS A 3 0.30 4.54 -10.03
N GLY A 4 1.00 4.92 -8.99
CA GLY A 4 1.98 4.05 -8.34
C GLY A 4 1.94 4.21 -6.82
N LEU A 5 2.04 3.08 -6.15
CA LEU A 5 2.39 3.00 -4.75
C LEU A 5 3.91 3.14 -4.66
N VAL A 6 4.41 4.17 -3.99
CA VAL A 6 5.83 4.33 -3.70
C VAL A 6 6.06 3.92 -2.25
N GLY A 7 6.66 2.76 -2.04
CA GLY A 7 7.01 2.27 -0.71
C GLY A 7 8.40 2.76 -0.28
N SER A 8 8.50 3.39 0.89
CA SER A 8 9.72 3.33 1.68
C SER A 8 9.60 2.16 2.64
N GLU A 9 10.71 1.62 3.14
CA GLU A 9 10.71 0.42 4.01
C GLU A 9 9.79 0.52 5.25
N MET A 10 9.37 1.72 5.64
CA MET A 10 8.57 1.98 6.84
C MET A 10 7.12 2.38 6.56
N CYS A 11 6.84 3.08 5.46
CA CYS A 11 5.51 3.57 5.10
C CYS A 11 5.21 3.32 3.62
N ILE A 12 3.91 3.25 3.28
CA ILE A 12 3.44 3.22 1.89
C ILE A 12 2.90 4.61 1.56
N ARG A 13 3.16 5.06 0.33
CA ARG A 13 2.56 6.25 -0.25
C ARG A 13 1.79 5.86 -1.49
N ASP A 14 0.49 6.08 -1.44
CA ASP A 14 -0.38 5.90 -2.59
C ASP A 14 -0.53 7.23 -3.29
N SER A 15 -0.15 7.30 -4.56
CA SER A 15 -0.19 8.52 -5.35
C SER A 15 -1.01 8.34 -6.62
N LEU A 16 -1.93 9.27 -6.86
CA LEU A 16 -2.69 9.37 -8.09
C LEU A 16 -2.21 10.58 -8.89
N ASN A 17 -1.68 10.34 -10.08
CA ASN A 17 -1.35 11.40 -11.02
C ASN A 17 -2.65 12.06 -11.55
N THR A 18 -2.79 13.36 -11.33
CA THR A 18 -3.95 14.16 -11.74
C THR A 18 -3.68 15.02 -12.99
N GLY A 19 -2.52 14.85 -13.62
CA GLY A 19 -2.09 15.63 -14.77
C GLY A 19 -1.80 17.09 -14.40
N ASN A 20 -2.22 18.01 -15.22
CA ASN A 20 -2.05 19.45 -15.00
C ASN A 20 -3.16 20.08 -14.12
N GLN A 21 -4.05 19.26 -13.57
CA GLN A 21 -5.15 19.72 -12.72
C GLN A 21 -4.78 19.63 -11.25
N ILE A 22 -4.97 20.74 -10.53
CA ILE A 22 -4.87 20.78 -9.07
C ILE A 22 -6.19 20.27 -8.49
N LEU A 23 -6.25 18.99 -8.16
CA LEU A 23 -7.38 18.41 -7.42
C LEU A 23 -7.17 18.65 -5.93
N ARG A 24 -8.09 19.37 -5.30
CA ARG A 24 -8.12 19.54 -3.85
C ARG A 24 -9.00 18.44 -3.25
N SER A 25 -8.39 17.54 -2.51
CA SER A 25 -9.10 16.47 -1.82
C SER A 25 -10.12 17.02 -0.82
N GLN A 26 -11.31 16.46 -0.82
CA GLN A 26 -12.33 16.66 0.24
C GLN A 26 -12.23 15.52 1.29
N ASN A 27 -11.42 14.50 1.01
CA ASN A 27 -11.26 13.31 1.83
C ASN A 27 -9.89 13.25 2.54
N LYS A 28 -9.33 14.43 2.87
CA LYS A 28 -8.09 14.57 3.67
C LYS A 28 -6.83 13.96 3.04
N LEU A 29 -6.80 13.80 1.72
CA LEU A 29 -5.58 13.48 1.00
C LEU A 29 -4.77 14.75 0.71
N LEU A 30 -3.47 14.59 0.49
CA LEU A 30 -2.59 15.69 0.16
C LEU A 30 -2.59 15.94 -1.35
N THR A 31 -2.66 17.20 -1.77
CA THR A 31 -2.38 17.60 -3.14
C THR A 31 -0.92 18.03 -3.22
N THR A 32 -0.16 17.42 -4.09
CA THR A 32 1.28 17.68 -4.24
C THR A 32 1.67 17.85 -5.70
N ILE A 33 2.90 18.32 -5.91
CA ILE A 33 3.53 18.29 -7.24
C ILE A 33 4.10 16.89 -7.43
N GLY A 34 3.58 16.16 -8.41
CA GLY A 34 4.08 14.85 -8.79
C GLY A 34 5.46 14.96 -9.43
N TYR A 35 5.60 15.84 -10.44
CA TYR A 35 6.88 16.21 -11.04
C TYR A 35 6.76 17.50 -11.85
N LYS A 36 7.91 18.09 -12.17
CA LYS A 36 8.02 19.22 -13.09
C LYS A 36 9.13 18.96 -14.11
N ILE A 37 8.81 19.12 -15.39
CA ILE A 37 9.79 19.07 -16.49
C ILE A 37 9.61 20.34 -17.31
N ASP A 38 10.66 21.09 -17.46
CA ASP A 38 10.65 22.41 -18.08
C ASP A 38 9.58 23.34 -17.47
N GLN A 39 8.54 23.70 -18.23
CA GLN A 39 7.43 24.52 -17.78
C GLN A 39 6.17 23.69 -17.43
N GLU A 40 6.18 22.39 -17.68
CA GLU A 40 5.05 21.53 -17.40
C GLU A 40 5.09 21.01 -15.97
N VAL A 41 4.04 21.25 -15.22
CA VAL A 41 3.84 20.76 -13.86
C VAL A 41 2.75 19.71 -13.87
N VAL A 42 3.05 18.55 -13.32
CA VAL A 42 2.07 17.48 -13.10
C VAL A 42 1.82 17.34 -11.60
N TYR A 43 0.55 17.31 -11.23
CA TYR A 43 0.10 17.22 -9.86
C TYR A 43 -0.30 15.79 -9.50
N ALA A 44 -0.36 15.51 -8.21
CA ALA A 44 -0.82 14.24 -7.68
C ALA A 44 -1.66 14.44 -6.41
N LEU A 45 -2.63 13.53 -6.20
CA LEU A 45 -3.18 13.27 -4.87
C LEU A 45 -2.32 12.20 -4.20
N GLU A 46 -2.03 12.40 -2.93
CA GLU A 46 -1.17 11.52 -2.15
C GLU A 46 -1.82 11.19 -0.80
N GLY A 47 -1.79 9.92 -0.43
CA GLY A 47 -2.08 9.44 0.91
C GLY A 47 -0.88 8.68 1.47
N SER A 48 -0.70 8.69 2.80
CA SER A 48 0.38 7.98 3.45
C SER A 48 -0.15 7.03 4.50
N ILE A 49 0.29 5.77 4.44
CA ILE A 49 0.12 4.75 5.47
C ILE A 49 1.41 4.72 6.29
N PHE A 50 1.33 4.94 7.60
CA PHE A 50 2.52 5.06 8.45
C PHE A 50 3.15 3.70 8.77
N ILE A 51 2.34 2.65 8.86
CA ILE A 51 2.79 1.31 9.24
C ILE A 51 2.42 0.31 8.13
N ALA A 52 3.40 -0.08 7.34
CA ALA A 52 3.27 -1.08 6.30
C ALA A 52 4.36 -2.16 6.45
N GLY A 53 5.45 -2.11 5.70
CA GLY A 53 6.58 -3.02 5.87
C GLY A 53 7.13 -3.06 7.30
N ALA A 54 7.02 -1.95 8.04
CA ALA A 54 7.38 -1.89 9.47
C ALA A 54 6.59 -2.87 10.34
N LEU A 55 5.34 -3.22 9.98
CA LEU A 55 4.57 -4.24 10.70
C LEU A 55 5.22 -5.63 10.56
N ILE A 56 5.63 -5.96 9.35
CA ILE A 56 6.31 -7.24 9.08
C ILE A 56 7.68 -7.28 9.75
N GLN A 57 8.43 -6.17 9.73
CA GLN A 57 9.69 -6.05 10.48
C GLN A 57 9.47 -6.20 11.98
N TRP A 58 8.40 -5.61 12.54
CA TRP A 58 8.05 -5.75 13.95
C TRP A 58 7.76 -7.20 14.34
N LEU A 59 7.01 -7.94 13.50
CA LEU A 59 6.77 -9.38 13.71
C LEU A 59 8.07 -10.18 13.69
N ARG A 60 9.01 -9.84 12.81
CA ARG A 60 10.32 -10.47 12.74
C ARG A 60 11.18 -10.10 13.95
N ASP A 61 11.39 -8.80 14.20
CA ASP A 61 12.47 -8.31 15.07
C ASP A 61 12.06 -8.23 16.55
N LYS A 62 10.76 -8.11 16.84
CA LYS A 62 10.23 -7.97 18.20
C LYS A 62 9.44 -9.19 18.65
N MET A 63 8.66 -9.77 17.74
CA MET A 63 7.87 -10.97 18.05
C MET A 63 8.65 -12.26 17.77
N ASN A 64 9.73 -12.21 17.00
CA ASN A 64 10.55 -13.37 16.60
C ASN A 64 9.73 -14.47 15.88
N PHE A 65 8.75 -14.07 15.06
CA PHE A 65 7.89 -15.03 14.37
C PHE A 65 8.59 -15.70 13.19
N PHE A 66 9.59 -15.06 12.62
CA PHE A 66 10.41 -15.55 11.51
C PHE A 66 11.75 -14.83 11.50
N THR A 67 12.70 -15.31 10.72
CA THR A 67 14.07 -14.76 10.66
C THR A 67 14.30 -13.87 9.45
N SER A 68 13.55 -14.09 8.37
CA SER A 68 13.67 -13.33 7.13
C SER A 68 12.30 -12.95 6.55
N ALA A 69 12.22 -11.80 5.86
CA ALA A 69 10.97 -11.33 5.29
C ALA A 69 10.29 -12.33 4.31
N PRO A 70 11.00 -13.10 3.47
CA PRO A 70 10.39 -14.12 2.62
C PRO A 70 9.65 -15.23 3.38
N GLU A 71 10.08 -15.58 4.61
CA GLU A 71 9.40 -16.58 5.43
C GLU A 71 7.97 -16.17 5.79
N SER A 72 7.68 -14.86 5.88
CA SER A 72 6.34 -14.36 6.17
C SER A 72 5.31 -14.80 5.13
N GLU A 73 5.71 -14.89 3.85
CA GLU A 73 4.84 -15.39 2.79
C GLU A 73 4.48 -16.86 2.98
N ALA A 74 5.49 -17.70 3.24
CA ALA A 74 5.30 -19.14 3.43
C ALA A 74 4.42 -19.42 4.65
N LEU A 75 4.66 -18.71 5.76
CA LEU A 75 3.87 -18.85 6.99
C LEU A 75 2.44 -18.36 6.81
N ALA A 76 2.23 -17.20 6.20
CA ALA A 76 0.89 -16.66 5.96
C ALA A 76 0.02 -17.61 5.12
N LYS A 77 0.60 -18.30 4.14
CA LYS A 77 -0.09 -19.30 3.30
C LYS A 77 -0.58 -20.54 4.09
N THR A 78 -0.07 -20.76 5.30
CA THR A 78 -0.48 -21.88 6.18
C THR A 78 -1.45 -21.45 7.29
N ALA A 79 -1.83 -20.17 7.32
CA ALA A 79 -2.81 -19.63 8.26
C ALA A 79 -4.20 -20.21 8.01
N ASN A 80 -5.06 -20.14 9.02
CA ASN A 80 -6.46 -20.48 8.86
C ASN A 80 -7.17 -19.43 7.99
N GLU A 81 -7.62 -19.82 6.81
CA GLU A 81 -8.32 -18.94 5.86
C GLU A 81 -9.62 -18.35 6.43
N ASN A 82 -10.23 -19.01 7.42
CA ASN A 82 -11.43 -18.55 8.11
C ASN A 82 -11.13 -17.78 9.41
N SER A 83 -9.89 -17.38 9.63
CA SER A 83 -9.53 -16.58 10.80
C SER A 83 -10.25 -15.24 10.79
N GLU A 84 -10.96 -14.95 11.87
CA GLU A 84 -11.65 -13.66 12.11
C GLU A 84 -10.71 -12.61 12.72
N LEU A 85 -9.41 -12.91 12.80
CA LEU A 85 -8.42 -12.03 13.38
C LEU A 85 -8.30 -10.74 12.56
N ILE A 86 -8.44 -9.61 13.23
CA ILE A 86 -8.29 -8.26 12.65
C ILE A 86 -7.18 -7.51 13.39
N ILE A 87 -6.31 -6.89 12.62
CA ILE A 87 -5.26 -6.00 13.15
C ILE A 87 -5.50 -4.57 12.66
N VAL A 88 -5.49 -3.63 13.60
CA VAL A 88 -5.41 -2.18 13.32
C VAL A 88 -3.98 -1.74 13.62
N PRO A 89 -3.12 -1.55 12.61
CA PRO A 89 -1.68 -1.42 12.81
C PRO A 89 -1.23 0.02 13.08
N SER A 90 -1.95 0.76 13.91
CA SER A 90 -1.72 2.18 14.20
C SER A 90 -0.64 2.38 15.30
N PHE A 91 0.55 1.77 15.12
CA PHE A 91 1.63 1.82 16.12
C PHE A 91 2.16 3.22 16.38
N THR A 92 2.14 4.09 15.37
CA THR A 92 2.55 5.49 15.43
C THR A 92 1.42 6.46 15.08
N GLY A 93 0.17 6.04 15.30
CA GLY A 93 -1.02 6.73 14.83
C GLY A 93 -1.43 6.29 13.43
N LEU A 94 -2.46 6.93 12.90
CA LEU A 94 -2.98 6.74 11.54
C LEU A 94 -2.64 7.94 10.67
N GLY A 95 -2.19 7.65 9.44
CA GLY A 95 -2.02 8.64 8.37
C GLY A 95 -3.34 8.98 7.67
N ALA A 96 -3.25 9.31 6.39
CA ALA A 96 -4.43 9.58 5.58
C ALA A 96 -5.35 8.34 5.48
N PRO A 97 -6.67 8.54 5.41
CA PRO A 97 -7.43 9.79 5.48
C PRO A 97 -7.78 10.21 6.93
N PHE A 98 -7.33 9.49 7.94
CA PHE A 98 -7.75 9.68 9.34
C PHE A 98 -7.00 10.79 10.06
N TRP A 99 -5.67 10.88 9.89
CA TRP A 99 -4.77 11.84 10.55
C TRP A 99 -4.93 11.88 12.07
N ASN A 100 -4.93 10.69 12.69
CA ASN A 100 -5.05 10.54 14.14
C ASN A 100 -3.72 10.04 14.74
N PRO A 101 -2.94 10.91 15.42
CA PRO A 101 -1.65 10.54 15.98
C PRO A 101 -1.75 9.76 17.30
N ASP A 102 -2.91 9.80 17.98
CA ASP A 102 -3.07 9.31 19.35
C ASP A 102 -3.51 7.86 19.42
N ILE A 103 -4.11 7.34 18.35
CA ILE A 103 -4.57 5.96 18.27
C ILE A 103 -3.39 4.97 18.37
N LYS A 104 -3.64 3.85 19.04
CA LYS A 104 -2.66 2.75 19.19
C LYS A 104 -3.09 1.53 18.39
N GLY A 105 -2.10 0.73 17.99
CA GLY A 105 -2.35 -0.56 17.35
C GLY A 105 -3.16 -1.48 18.26
N SER A 106 -4.04 -2.29 17.64
CA SER A 106 -4.89 -3.26 18.35
C SER A 106 -5.07 -4.53 17.52
N ILE A 107 -5.33 -5.63 18.23
CA ILE A 107 -5.63 -6.93 17.65
C ILE A 107 -6.99 -7.37 18.20
N HIS A 108 -7.90 -7.77 17.32
CA HIS A 108 -9.26 -8.18 17.65
C HIS A 108 -9.50 -9.63 17.18
N GLY A 109 -10.36 -10.36 17.88
CA GLY A 109 -10.73 -11.72 17.48
C GLY A 109 -9.71 -12.79 17.88
N ILE A 110 -8.82 -12.52 18.85
CA ILE A 110 -7.90 -13.53 19.40
C ILE A 110 -8.69 -14.60 20.15
N SER A 111 -8.39 -15.88 19.87
CA SER A 111 -8.90 -17.07 20.55
C SER A 111 -7.74 -17.98 20.99
N LEU A 112 -8.07 -19.08 21.67
CA LEU A 112 -7.09 -20.10 22.05
C LEU A 112 -6.47 -20.81 20.83
N ASP A 113 -7.15 -20.82 19.72
CA ASP A 113 -6.71 -21.46 18.48
C ASP A 113 -5.90 -20.52 17.58
N THR A 114 -5.78 -19.23 17.96
CA THR A 114 -5.01 -18.24 17.19
C THR A 114 -3.53 -18.60 17.16
N THR A 115 -2.99 -18.72 15.96
CA THR A 115 -1.59 -19.06 15.72
C THR A 115 -0.77 -17.84 15.28
N GLN A 116 0.55 -17.97 15.30
CA GLN A 116 1.42 -16.93 14.72
C GLN A 116 1.18 -16.74 13.22
N GLN A 117 0.80 -17.79 12.49
CA GLN A 117 0.49 -17.74 11.07
C GLN A 117 -0.74 -16.86 10.80
N ASP A 118 -1.75 -16.97 11.67
CA ASP A 118 -2.97 -16.13 11.58
C ASP A 118 -2.63 -14.66 11.83
N ILE A 119 -1.74 -14.37 12.77
CA ILE A 119 -1.27 -12.99 13.04
C ILE A 119 -0.49 -12.45 11.84
N ILE A 120 0.36 -13.26 11.20
CA ILE A 120 1.10 -12.85 10.00
C ILE A 120 0.14 -12.56 8.84
N LEU A 121 -0.83 -13.46 8.58
CA LEU A 121 -1.86 -13.24 7.57
C LEU A 121 -2.65 -11.96 7.83
N ALA A 122 -3.20 -11.80 9.04
CA ALA A 122 -3.97 -10.62 9.42
C ALA A 122 -3.14 -9.32 9.32
N SER A 123 -1.81 -9.40 9.51
CA SER A 123 -0.91 -8.25 9.31
C SER A 123 -0.78 -7.86 7.84
N LEU A 124 -0.66 -8.83 6.93
CA LEU A 124 -0.65 -8.56 5.48
C LEU A 124 -1.99 -7.98 5.02
N GLU A 125 -3.10 -8.54 5.50
CA GLU A 125 -4.45 -8.04 5.22
C GLU A 125 -4.66 -6.61 5.77
N ALA A 126 -4.17 -6.31 6.97
CA ALA A 126 -4.28 -4.98 7.57
C ALA A 126 -3.57 -3.90 6.74
N ILE A 127 -2.44 -4.22 6.11
CA ILE A 127 -1.74 -3.30 5.20
C ILE A 127 -2.59 -3.07 3.95
N ALA A 128 -3.19 -4.12 3.39
CA ALA A 128 -4.06 -4.01 2.23
C ALA A 128 -5.35 -3.23 2.55
N PHE A 129 -5.93 -3.38 3.75
CA PHE A 129 -7.10 -2.62 4.19
C PHE A 129 -6.80 -1.12 4.34
N GLN A 130 -5.65 -0.75 4.88
CA GLN A 130 -5.23 0.66 4.90
C GLN A 130 -5.07 1.24 3.48
N SER A 131 -4.55 0.44 2.53
CA SER A 131 -4.51 0.86 1.12
C SER A 131 -5.92 1.02 0.55
N LYS A 132 -6.88 0.16 0.94
CA LYS A 132 -8.29 0.32 0.54
C LYS A 132 -8.88 1.62 1.08
N ASP A 133 -8.61 1.98 2.34
CA ASP A 133 -9.05 3.26 2.90
C ASP A 133 -8.59 4.46 2.05
N LEU A 134 -7.33 4.45 1.59
CA LEU A 134 -6.80 5.51 0.72
C LEU A 134 -7.43 5.49 -0.68
N ILE A 135 -7.58 4.31 -1.28
CA ILE A 135 -8.18 4.16 -2.60
C ILE A 135 -9.65 4.62 -2.59
N GLU A 136 -10.40 4.28 -1.55
CA GLU A 136 -11.78 4.75 -1.40
C GLU A 136 -11.85 6.28 -1.22
N ALA A 137 -10.94 6.88 -0.46
CA ALA A 137 -10.84 8.33 -0.36
C ALA A 137 -10.52 8.99 -1.71
N ILE A 138 -9.63 8.40 -2.52
CA ILE A 138 -9.32 8.87 -3.88
C ILE A 138 -10.54 8.75 -4.81
N LYS A 139 -11.28 7.64 -4.73
CA LYS A 139 -12.52 7.43 -5.51
C LYS A 139 -13.60 8.44 -5.13
N GLN A 140 -13.77 8.74 -3.84
CA GLN A 140 -14.71 9.76 -3.35
C GLN A 140 -14.34 11.18 -3.81
N ASP A 141 -13.08 11.45 -4.08
CA ASP A 141 -12.62 12.69 -4.71
C ASP A 141 -12.86 12.71 -6.25
N GLY A 142 -13.53 11.69 -6.79
CA GLY A 142 -14.00 11.63 -8.17
C GLY A 142 -13.03 10.96 -9.15
N ALA A 143 -12.02 10.23 -8.65
CA ALA A 143 -11.09 9.53 -9.52
C ALA A 143 -11.53 8.08 -9.78
N GLU A 144 -11.38 7.62 -11.03
CA GLU A 144 -11.53 6.22 -11.40
C GLU A 144 -10.19 5.50 -11.31
N ILE A 145 -10.17 4.35 -10.61
CA ILE A 145 -8.98 3.53 -10.44
C ILE A 145 -9.27 2.12 -10.96
N ASN A 146 -8.68 1.78 -12.10
CA ASN A 146 -8.86 0.48 -12.76
C ASN A 146 -7.64 -0.43 -12.59
N SER A 147 -6.49 0.12 -12.23
CA SER A 147 -5.28 -0.63 -11.97
C SER A 147 -4.30 0.17 -11.11
N ILE A 148 -3.46 -0.54 -10.37
CA ILE A 148 -2.42 0.03 -9.52
C ILE A 148 -1.07 -0.54 -9.92
N LYS A 149 -0.02 0.25 -9.82
CA LYS A 149 1.36 -0.19 -9.91
C LYS A 149 1.94 -0.22 -8.51
N ILE A 150 2.59 -1.32 -8.14
CA ILE A 150 3.24 -1.51 -6.85
C ILE A 150 4.76 -1.60 -7.02
N ASP A 151 5.51 -1.08 -6.04
CA ASP A 151 6.95 -1.25 -5.96
C ASP A 151 7.42 -1.38 -4.50
N GLY A 152 8.73 -1.40 -4.29
CA GLY A 152 9.34 -1.56 -2.97
C GLY A 152 9.40 -3.01 -2.49
N GLY A 153 9.98 -3.21 -1.31
CA GLY A 153 10.30 -4.55 -0.77
C GLY A 153 9.10 -5.49 -0.64
N MET A 154 7.93 -4.96 -0.29
CA MET A 154 6.72 -5.78 -0.13
C MET A 154 6.17 -6.31 -1.47
N ALA A 155 6.51 -5.67 -2.59
CA ALA A 155 6.11 -6.13 -3.93
C ALA A 155 6.74 -7.49 -4.30
N ASN A 156 7.79 -7.93 -3.61
CA ASN A 156 8.39 -9.26 -3.79
C ASN A 156 7.53 -10.40 -3.23
N ASN A 157 6.61 -10.12 -2.31
CA ASN A 157 5.73 -11.12 -1.72
C ASN A 157 4.49 -11.29 -2.63
N ASP A 158 4.47 -12.32 -3.46
CA ASP A 158 3.37 -12.60 -4.39
C ASP A 158 2.03 -12.78 -3.67
N PHE A 159 2.05 -13.39 -2.49
CA PHE A 159 0.84 -13.63 -1.70
C PHE A 159 0.25 -12.30 -1.18
N PHE A 160 1.08 -11.39 -0.68
CA PHE A 160 0.64 -10.06 -0.30
C PHE A 160 0.08 -9.27 -1.49
N VAL A 161 0.74 -9.31 -2.64
CA VAL A 161 0.27 -8.58 -3.83
C VAL A 161 -1.07 -9.13 -4.33
N GLN A 162 -1.31 -10.46 -4.20
CA GLN A 162 -2.61 -11.04 -4.49
C GLN A 162 -3.66 -10.58 -3.49
N ILE A 163 -3.38 -10.61 -2.17
CA ILE A 163 -4.29 -10.06 -1.15
C ILE A 163 -4.61 -8.59 -1.44
N LEU A 164 -3.62 -7.79 -1.82
CA LEU A 164 -3.84 -6.38 -2.16
C LEU A 164 -4.78 -6.23 -3.37
N SER A 165 -4.60 -7.03 -4.42
CA SER A 165 -5.47 -7.03 -5.60
C SER A 165 -6.90 -7.42 -5.23
N ASP A 166 -7.05 -8.46 -4.41
CA ASP A 166 -8.36 -8.96 -3.94
C ASP A 166 -9.09 -7.94 -3.06
N VAL A 167 -8.37 -7.31 -2.11
CA VAL A 167 -8.92 -6.29 -1.20
C VAL A 167 -9.36 -5.05 -1.94
N LEU A 168 -8.56 -4.59 -2.92
CA LEU A 168 -8.83 -3.37 -3.68
C LEU A 168 -9.81 -3.57 -4.83
N ASP A 169 -10.06 -4.82 -5.21
CA ASP A 169 -10.84 -5.23 -6.39
C ASP A 169 -10.37 -4.52 -7.67
N VAL A 170 -9.05 -4.47 -7.87
CA VAL A 170 -8.40 -3.91 -9.06
C VAL A 170 -7.18 -4.72 -9.45
N SER A 171 -6.76 -4.64 -10.72
CA SER A 171 -5.50 -5.26 -11.12
C SER A 171 -4.29 -4.53 -10.53
N VAL A 172 -3.35 -5.30 -9.97
CA VAL A 172 -2.07 -4.79 -9.42
C VAL A 172 -0.93 -5.23 -10.34
N GLN A 173 -0.12 -4.28 -10.78
CA GLN A 173 0.99 -4.51 -11.70
C GLN A 173 2.32 -4.32 -10.98
N ARG A 174 3.16 -5.35 -10.98
CA ARG A 174 4.51 -5.29 -10.46
C ARG A 174 5.51 -5.05 -11.59
N PRO A 175 6.46 -4.12 -11.43
CA PRO A 175 7.56 -3.96 -12.39
C PRO A 175 8.66 -5.00 -12.14
N LYS A 176 9.51 -5.23 -13.18
CA LYS A 176 10.72 -6.06 -13.03
C LYS A 176 11.73 -5.45 -12.06
N ASN A 177 11.84 -4.13 -12.04
CA ASN A 177 12.65 -3.40 -11.07
C ASN A 177 11.73 -2.75 -10.06
N ILE A 178 11.73 -3.26 -8.82
CA ILE A 178 10.89 -2.78 -7.73
C ILE A 178 11.47 -1.53 -7.02
N GLU A 179 12.67 -1.08 -7.38
CA GLU A 179 13.30 0.13 -6.86
C GLU A 179 12.90 1.35 -7.71
N SER A 180 11.58 1.59 -7.85
CA SER A 180 11.06 2.64 -8.75
C SER A 180 11.48 4.03 -8.32
N THR A 181 11.69 4.28 -7.03
CA THR A 181 12.19 5.57 -6.52
C THR A 181 13.61 5.86 -7.03
N ALA A 182 14.51 4.89 -6.92
CA ALA A 182 15.88 5.03 -7.42
C ALA A 182 15.89 5.13 -8.95
N LEU A 183 15.07 4.33 -9.63
CA LEU A 183 14.91 4.38 -11.09
C LEU A 183 14.39 5.75 -11.55
N GLY A 184 13.40 6.31 -10.86
CA GLY A 184 12.85 7.63 -11.15
C GLY A 184 13.90 8.75 -10.98
N ALA A 185 14.67 8.71 -9.90
CA ALA A 185 15.76 9.66 -9.67
C ALA A 185 16.83 9.58 -10.77
N ALA A 186 17.25 8.36 -11.15
CA ALA A 186 18.19 8.14 -12.23
C ALA A 186 17.64 8.62 -13.59
N PHE A 187 16.35 8.39 -13.84
CA PHE A 187 15.67 8.83 -15.04
C PHE A 187 15.68 10.37 -15.16
N PHE A 188 15.29 11.09 -14.10
CA PHE A 188 15.32 12.55 -14.10
C PHE A 188 16.74 13.12 -14.22
N ALA A 189 17.73 12.47 -13.61
CA ALA A 189 19.14 12.84 -13.81
C ALA A 189 19.55 12.64 -15.27
N GLY A 190 19.12 11.56 -15.91
CA GLY A 190 19.35 11.29 -17.33
C GLY A 190 18.74 12.34 -18.25
N ILE A 191 17.51 12.79 -17.96
CA ILE A 191 16.85 13.89 -18.69
C ILE A 191 17.64 15.18 -18.51
N GLY A 192 17.96 15.55 -17.28
CA GLY A 192 18.71 16.79 -16.98
C GLY A 192 20.08 16.85 -17.61
N SER A 193 20.73 15.71 -17.83
CA SER A 193 22.03 15.59 -18.53
C SER A 193 21.91 15.40 -20.05
N GLY A 194 20.70 15.29 -20.58
CA GLY A 194 20.43 15.09 -22.02
C GLY A 194 20.73 13.68 -22.55
N HIS A 195 20.92 12.69 -21.66
CA HIS A 195 21.17 11.29 -22.05
C HIS A 195 19.91 10.48 -22.26
N VAL A 196 18.78 10.92 -21.70
CA VAL A 196 17.47 10.24 -21.75
C VAL A 196 16.40 11.26 -22.09
N LYS A 197 15.39 10.84 -22.86
CA LYS A 197 14.22 11.66 -23.16
C LYS A 197 13.02 11.18 -22.36
N PHE A 198 12.07 12.09 -22.11
CA PHE A 198 10.88 11.77 -21.30
C PHE A 198 9.99 10.70 -21.95
N ASP A 199 9.90 10.68 -23.26
CA ASP A 199 9.14 9.69 -24.03
C ASP A 199 9.74 8.26 -24.00
N GLU A 200 11.00 8.12 -23.55
CA GLU A 200 11.63 6.80 -23.33
C GLU A 200 11.22 6.13 -22.02
N LEU A 201 10.53 6.84 -21.10
CA LEU A 201 10.11 6.30 -19.81
C LEU A 201 9.28 5.01 -19.91
N PRO A 202 8.31 4.85 -20.84
CA PRO A 202 7.58 3.60 -21.02
C PRO A 202 8.48 2.41 -21.37
N ASP A 203 9.62 2.65 -22.02
CA ASP A 203 10.59 1.62 -22.35
C ASP A 203 11.50 1.22 -21.19
N ILE A 204 11.66 2.08 -20.22
CA ILE A 204 12.44 1.83 -19.00
C ILE A 204 11.61 1.03 -17.98
N TRP A 205 10.33 1.37 -17.84
CA TRP A 205 9.43 0.64 -16.96
C TRP A 205 8.93 -0.65 -17.64
N LYS A 206 9.42 -1.79 -17.21
CA LYS A 206 8.99 -3.10 -17.73
C LYS A 206 8.18 -3.83 -16.67
N ARG A 207 6.99 -4.29 -17.07
CA ARG A 207 6.13 -5.11 -16.21
C ARG A 207 6.71 -6.51 -16.05
N ASP A 208 6.68 -7.01 -14.82
CA ASP A 208 6.98 -8.39 -14.46
C ASP A 208 5.70 -9.22 -14.44
N LYS A 209 4.75 -8.85 -13.58
CA LYS A 209 3.54 -9.63 -13.32
C LYS A 209 2.32 -8.75 -13.14
N ILE A 210 1.14 -9.29 -13.46
CA ILE A 210 -0.18 -8.73 -13.13
C ILE A 210 -0.87 -9.69 -12.18
N PHE A 211 -1.46 -9.14 -11.13
CA PHE A 211 -2.35 -9.83 -10.21
C PHE A 211 -3.75 -9.27 -10.42
N ASN A 212 -4.72 -10.14 -10.62
CA ASN A 212 -6.12 -9.78 -10.76
C ASN A 212 -6.88 -10.24 -9.52
N SER A 213 -7.94 -9.53 -9.16
CA SER A 213 -8.81 -9.93 -8.05
C SER A 213 -9.44 -11.30 -8.33
N GLU A 214 -9.34 -12.21 -7.37
CA GLU A 214 -9.83 -13.59 -7.44
C GLU A 214 -10.90 -13.88 -6.39
N LYS A 215 -10.91 -13.12 -5.28
CA LYS A 215 -11.88 -13.28 -4.19
C LYS A 215 -12.24 -11.95 -3.54
N SER A 216 -13.46 -11.84 -2.96
CA SER A 216 -13.87 -10.67 -2.20
C SER A 216 -13.35 -10.71 -0.77
N TYR A 217 -12.95 -9.53 -0.29
CA TYR A 217 -12.60 -9.27 1.10
C TYR A 217 -13.62 -8.35 1.81
N ASP A 218 -14.77 -8.08 1.22
CA ASP A 218 -15.71 -7.06 1.72
C ASP A 218 -16.18 -7.33 3.14
N ALA A 219 -16.48 -8.59 3.48
CA ALA A 219 -16.90 -8.96 4.83
C ALA A 219 -15.78 -8.70 5.86
N LYS A 220 -14.54 -9.11 5.55
CA LYS A 220 -13.41 -8.93 6.44
C LYS A 220 -12.99 -7.47 6.54
N TYR A 221 -13.08 -6.71 5.44
CA TYR A 221 -12.87 -5.26 5.46
C TYR A 221 -13.92 -4.54 6.30
N SER A 222 -15.20 -4.97 6.28
CA SER A 222 -16.24 -4.42 7.17
C SER A 222 -15.87 -4.64 8.64
N SER A 223 -15.41 -5.83 9.02
CA SER A 223 -14.93 -6.12 10.39
C SER A 223 -13.71 -5.26 10.76
N TYR A 224 -12.80 -5.02 9.80
CA TYR A 224 -11.68 -4.09 10.00
C TYR A 224 -12.17 -2.66 10.28
N LEU A 225 -13.14 -2.15 9.53
CA LEU A 225 -13.70 -0.81 9.73
C LEU A 225 -14.38 -0.69 11.12
N GLU A 226 -15.06 -1.73 11.58
CA GLU A 226 -15.64 -1.77 12.95
C GLU A 226 -14.54 -1.68 14.01
N ALA A 227 -13.49 -2.49 13.88
CA ALA A 227 -12.34 -2.47 14.80
C ALA A 227 -11.60 -1.13 14.79
N LEU A 228 -11.42 -0.54 13.61
CA LEU A 228 -10.83 0.77 13.41
C LEU A 228 -11.65 1.87 14.09
N ASN A 229 -12.96 1.90 13.85
CA ASN A 229 -13.86 2.87 14.46
C ASN A 229 -13.92 2.74 15.98
N ALA A 230 -13.92 1.51 16.50
CA ALA A 230 -13.84 1.26 17.95
C ALA A 230 -12.51 1.76 18.55
N SER A 231 -11.45 1.77 17.78
CA SER A 231 -10.13 2.26 18.21
C SER A 231 -10.01 3.79 18.13
N ILE A 232 -10.69 4.44 17.16
CA ILE A 232 -10.70 5.91 17.01
C ILE A 232 -11.55 6.60 18.08
N ASN A 233 -12.63 5.97 18.52
CA ASN A 233 -13.61 6.55 19.45
C ASN A 233 -13.31 6.27 20.93
N LYS A 234 -12.15 5.72 21.25
CA LYS A 234 -11.64 5.56 22.63
C LYS A 234 -10.87 6.78 23.09
#